data_03d95210272b08a01ac15f93af280b88
#
_entry.id   03d95210272b08a01ac15f93af280b88
#
_cell.length_a   1.000
_cell.length_b   1.000
_cell.length_c   1.000
_cell.angle_alpha   90.00
_cell.angle_beta   90.00
_cell.angle_gamma   90.00
#
_symmetry.space_group_name_H-M   'P 1'
#
loop_
_entity.id
_entity.type
_entity.pdbx_description
1 polymer ?
#
loop_
_entity_poly.entity_id
_entity_poly.type
_entity_poly.pdbx_seq_one_letter_code
_entity_poly.pdbx_strand_id
1 'polypeptide(L)'
;ISNKTPRQSIKNGFAMLTEERRATGIFPYASILFNTVISNLGSYKKGPLLSDKKMASDTDWSISSMHIKTPSQKTLIKNLSGGNQQKVILGRWLLTKPDVLLLDEPTRGIDVGAKYEIYELILQLAREGKAVMMVSSEMPELIGICDRILVMSNGHMAGILERGKDFGGIENEQETIMRLAAQYV
;
A
#
# COMPACT_ATOMS: atom_id res chain seq x y z
N ILE A 1 -7.87 -11.81 16.27
CA ILE A 1 -7.65 -10.41 16.67
C ILE A 1 -8.95 -9.64 16.38
N SER A 2 -9.46 -8.86 17.34
CA SER A 2 -10.63 -8.00 17.16
C SER A 2 -10.18 -6.54 17.22
N ASN A 3 -10.30 -5.82 16.12
CA ASN A 3 -9.94 -4.40 16.01
C ASN A 3 -11.20 -3.54 16.03
N LYS A 4 -11.42 -2.77 17.11
CA LYS A 4 -12.57 -1.88 17.24
C LYS A 4 -12.31 -0.43 16.79
N THR A 5 -11.05 -0.07 16.60
CA THR A 5 -10.62 1.29 16.20
C THR A 5 -9.39 1.24 15.30
N PRO A 6 -9.17 2.24 14.41
CA PRO A 6 -7.95 2.33 13.61
C PRO A 6 -6.67 2.30 14.46
N ARG A 7 -6.68 2.93 15.63
CA ARG A 7 -5.53 2.93 16.55
C ARG A 7 -5.19 1.52 17.06
N GLN A 8 -6.21 0.70 17.33
CA GLN A 8 -5.99 -0.71 17.70
C GLN A 8 -5.44 -1.51 16.53
N SER A 9 -5.94 -1.28 15.32
CA SER A 9 -5.41 -1.94 14.11
C SER A 9 -3.93 -1.64 13.92
N ILE A 10 -3.53 -0.38 14.00
CA ILE A 10 -2.12 0.01 13.90
C ILE A 10 -1.29 -0.65 15.00
N LYS A 11 -1.77 -0.65 16.25
CA LYS A 11 -1.08 -1.30 17.37
C LYS A 11 -0.94 -2.82 17.18
N ASN A 12 -1.90 -3.44 16.50
CA ASN A 12 -1.92 -4.87 16.18
C ASN A 12 -1.19 -5.19 14.87
N GLY A 13 -0.37 -4.27 14.37
CA GLY A 13 0.48 -4.50 13.20
C GLY A 13 -0.22 -4.40 11.85
N PHE A 14 -1.38 -3.74 11.76
CA PHE A 14 -2.06 -3.50 10.48
C PHE A 14 -1.73 -2.12 9.93
N ALA A 15 -1.53 -2.05 8.63
CA ALA A 15 -1.47 -0.83 7.86
C ALA A 15 -2.46 -0.90 6.69
N MET A 16 -3.05 0.23 6.33
CA MET A 16 -4.02 0.29 5.24
C MET A 16 -3.73 1.48 4.32
N LEU A 17 -3.61 1.20 3.04
CA LEU A 17 -3.58 2.18 1.97
C LEU A 17 -4.97 2.18 1.32
N THR A 18 -5.58 3.36 1.24
CA THR A 18 -6.94 3.54 0.72
C THR A 18 -6.94 3.93 -0.75
N GLU A 19 -7.99 3.56 -1.48
CA GLU A 19 -8.19 3.85 -2.90
C GLU A 19 -8.05 5.34 -3.22
N GLU A 20 -8.80 6.19 -2.49
CA GLU A 20 -8.86 7.64 -2.72
C GLU A 20 -7.65 8.37 -2.10
N ARG A 21 -6.47 8.21 -2.71
CA ARG A 21 -5.21 8.81 -2.25
C ARG A 21 -5.34 10.29 -1.90
N ARG A 22 -5.97 11.09 -2.78
CA ARG A 22 -6.05 12.55 -2.60
C ARG A 22 -7.03 12.96 -1.52
N ALA A 23 -8.11 12.23 -1.33
CA ALA A 23 -9.14 12.54 -0.35
C ALA A 23 -8.78 12.02 1.06
N THR A 24 -8.22 10.83 1.16
CA THR A 24 -8.03 10.14 2.44
C THR A 24 -6.58 9.77 2.75
N GLY A 25 -5.72 9.73 1.73
CA GLY A 25 -4.34 9.23 1.87
C GLY A 25 -3.30 10.31 2.20
N ILE A 26 -3.48 11.56 1.78
CA ILE A 26 -2.47 12.62 1.93
C ILE A 26 -3.04 13.91 2.51
N PHE A 27 -2.13 14.72 3.09
CA PHE A 27 -2.36 16.13 3.44
C PHE A 27 -1.70 17.00 2.36
N PRO A 28 -2.44 17.43 1.31
CA PRO A 28 -1.86 17.99 0.07
C PRO A 28 -0.97 19.21 0.28
N TYR A 29 -1.32 20.05 1.25
CA TYR A 29 -0.62 21.30 1.57
C TYR A 29 0.42 21.14 2.69
N ALA A 30 0.67 19.92 3.14
CA ALA A 30 1.74 19.61 4.09
C ALA A 30 2.97 19.04 3.36
N SER A 31 4.12 19.15 4.03
CA SER A 31 5.39 18.62 3.54
C SER A 31 5.40 17.08 3.44
N ILE A 32 6.34 16.53 2.69
CA ILE A 32 6.63 15.10 2.67
C ILE A 32 6.93 14.62 4.08
N LEU A 33 7.76 15.32 4.84
CA LEU A 33 8.07 14.99 6.22
C LEU A 33 6.80 14.82 7.06
N PHE A 34 5.89 15.79 7.05
CA PHE A 34 4.65 15.69 7.81
C PHE A 34 3.82 14.48 7.36
N ASN A 35 3.65 14.32 6.05
CA ASN A 35 2.91 13.19 5.50
C ASN A 35 3.51 11.84 5.86
N THR A 36 4.83 11.75 5.98
CA THR A 36 5.55 10.51 6.31
C THR A 36 5.38 10.12 7.78
N VAL A 37 5.46 11.08 8.71
CA VAL A 37 5.53 10.77 10.14
C VAL A 37 4.18 10.75 10.87
N ILE A 38 3.12 11.27 10.26
CA ILE A 38 1.84 11.54 10.93
C ILE A 38 1.19 10.30 11.57
N SER A 39 1.34 9.13 10.96
CA SER A 39 0.76 7.88 11.49
C SER A 39 1.54 7.31 12.69
N ASN A 40 2.73 7.82 12.98
CA ASN A 40 3.62 7.31 14.01
C ASN A 40 4.14 8.39 14.98
N LEU A 41 3.41 9.49 15.15
CA LEU A 41 3.82 10.63 15.99
C LEU A 41 4.19 10.23 17.42
N GLY A 42 3.59 9.19 17.95
CA GLY A 42 3.90 8.67 19.29
C GLY A 42 5.36 8.26 19.46
N SER A 43 6.02 7.77 18.41
CA SER A 43 7.41 7.31 18.45
C SER A 43 8.42 8.46 18.43
N TYR A 44 7.98 9.69 18.13
CA TYR A 44 8.83 10.88 18.06
C TYR A 44 8.77 11.74 19.31
N LYS A 45 8.00 11.34 20.33
CA LYS A 45 7.88 12.09 21.58
C LYS A 45 9.21 12.16 22.33
N LYS A 46 9.58 13.39 22.74
CA LYS A 46 10.70 13.70 23.63
C LYS A 46 10.17 14.63 24.72
N GLY A 47 9.66 14.07 25.81
CA GLY A 47 8.91 14.84 26.82
C GLY A 47 7.63 15.43 26.21
N PRO A 48 7.36 16.74 26.39
CA PRO A 48 6.19 17.41 25.82
C PRO A 48 6.31 17.74 24.33
N LEU A 49 7.50 17.60 23.73
CA LEU A 49 7.78 17.97 22.34
C LEU A 49 7.97 16.74 21.45
N LEU A 50 8.04 16.97 20.15
CA LEU A 50 8.45 15.99 19.14
C LEU A 50 9.91 16.20 18.78
N SER A 51 10.60 15.13 18.40
CA SER A 51 12.00 15.16 17.97
C SER A 51 12.09 15.42 16.47
N ASP A 52 12.33 16.67 16.06
CA ASP A 52 12.52 17.04 14.66
C ASP A 52 13.65 16.22 13.99
N LYS A 53 14.74 15.99 14.72
CA LYS A 53 15.87 15.20 14.22
C LYS A 53 15.45 13.77 13.86
N LYS A 54 14.65 13.10 14.72
CA LYS A 54 14.20 11.74 14.46
C LYS A 54 13.17 11.70 13.33
N MET A 55 12.24 12.67 13.29
CA MET A 55 11.27 12.78 12.18
C MET A 55 11.98 12.99 10.84
N ALA A 56 12.99 13.86 10.80
CA ALA A 56 13.78 14.08 9.59
C ALA A 56 14.54 12.83 9.15
N SER A 57 15.20 12.13 10.08
CA SER A 57 15.94 10.90 9.79
C SER A 57 15.05 9.78 9.24
N ASP A 58 13.86 9.57 9.84
CA ASP A 58 12.93 8.54 9.39
C ASP A 58 12.30 8.92 8.02
N THR A 59 12.15 10.23 7.77
CA THR A 59 11.70 10.71 6.45
C THR A 59 12.77 10.49 5.37
N ASP A 60 14.04 10.75 5.66
CA ASP A 60 15.15 10.50 4.75
C ASP A 60 15.28 9.00 4.45
N TRP A 61 15.10 8.15 5.47
CA TRP A 61 15.01 6.70 5.28
C TRP A 61 13.85 6.35 4.32
N SER A 62 12.67 6.89 4.53
CA SER A 62 11.50 6.64 3.66
C SER A 62 11.77 7.09 2.22
N ILE A 63 12.35 8.28 2.03
CA ILE A 63 12.70 8.80 0.70
C ILE A 63 13.67 7.86 -0.02
N SER A 64 14.70 7.40 0.67
CA SER A 64 15.72 6.52 0.11
C SER A 64 15.18 5.11 -0.17
N SER A 65 14.52 4.50 0.83
CA SER A 65 14.04 3.11 0.72
C SER A 65 12.90 2.94 -0.27
N MET A 66 12.05 3.96 -0.42
CA MET A 66 10.93 3.95 -1.38
C MET A 66 11.32 4.58 -2.73
N HIS A 67 12.57 5.00 -2.91
CA HIS A 67 13.03 5.69 -4.11
C HIS A 67 12.12 6.86 -4.52
N ILE A 68 11.76 7.74 -3.53
CA ILE A 68 10.88 8.89 -3.75
C ILE A 68 11.67 9.98 -4.46
N LYS A 69 11.24 10.37 -5.64
CA LYS A 69 11.86 11.46 -6.40
C LYS A 69 11.36 12.81 -5.87
N THR A 70 12.20 13.47 -5.09
CA THR A 70 11.92 14.78 -4.48
C THR A 70 13.21 15.60 -4.26
N PRO A 71 13.17 16.92 -4.39
CA PRO A 71 14.33 17.75 -4.04
C PRO A 71 14.57 17.87 -2.54
N SER A 72 13.53 17.70 -1.70
CA SER A 72 13.63 17.89 -0.24
C SER A 72 12.43 17.29 0.47
N GLN A 73 12.63 16.82 1.71
CA GLN A 73 11.54 16.41 2.62
C GLN A 73 10.59 17.58 3.01
N LYS A 74 10.98 18.84 2.75
CA LYS A 74 10.14 20.04 2.95
C LYS A 74 9.20 20.31 1.78
N THR A 75 9.38 19.64 0.64
CA THR A 75 8.51 19.77 -0.53
C THR A 75 7.08 19.42 -0.16
N LEU A 76 6.10 20.21 -0.63
CA LEU A 76 4.68 19.91 -0.46
C LEU A 76 4.33 18.65 -1.25
N ILE A 77 3.60 17.72 -0.62
CA ILE A 77 3.30 16.43 -1.26
C ILE A 77 2.47 16.58 -2.55
N LYS A 78 1.64 17.62 -2.65
CA LYS A 78 0.87 17.91 -3.88
C LYS A 78 1.72 18.14 -5.12
N ASN A 79 2.99 18.54 -4.93
CA ASN A 79 3.92 18.82 -6.03
C ASN A 79 4.60 17.54 -6.57
N LEU A 80 4.38 16.39 -5.94
CA LEU A 80 4.89 15.11 -6.41
C LEU A 80 3.96 14.48 -7.45
N SER A 81 4.52 13.64 -8.32
CA SER A 81 3.74 12.74 -9.18
C SER A 81 2.91 11.77 -8.35
N GLY A 82 1.85 11.21 -8.94
CA GLY A 82 0.99 10.23 -8.28
C GLY A 82 1.75 9.04 -7.68
N GLY A 83 2.69 8.48 -8.42
CA GLY A 83 3.53 7.38 -7.94
C GLY A 83 4.40 7.76 -6.75
N ASN A 84 5.01 8.95 -6.75
CA ASN A 84 5.80 9.41 -5.61
C ASN A 84 4.92 9.72 -4.38
N GLN A 85 3.71 10.25 -4.57
CA GLN A 85 2.74 10.41 -3.47
C GLN A 85 2.40 9.05 -2.84
N GLN A 86 2.16 8.03 -3.66
CA GLN A 86 1.86 6.67 -3.21
C GLN A 86 3.01 6.06 -2.41
N LYS A 87 4.24 6.25 -2.87
CA LYS A 87 5.45 5.83 -2.17
C LYS A 87 5.61 6.52 -0.81
N VAL A 88 5.25 7.81 -0.68
CA VAL A 88 5.22 8.51 0.61
C VAL A 88 4.21 7.84 1.56
N ILE A 89 3.01 7.46 1.08
CA ILE A 89 2.01 6.78 1.90
C ILE A 89 2.50 5.40 2.33
N LEU A 90 3.10 4.63 1.43
CA LEU A 90 3.70 3.33 1.77
C LEU A 90 4.81 3.48 2.81
N GLY A 91 5.74 4.41 2.61
CA GLY A 91 6.80 4.71 3.58
C GLY A 91 6.27 5.13 4.95
N ARG A 92 5.20 5.96 4.99
CA ARG A 92 4.49 6.31 6.23
C ARG A 92 4.05 5.07 7.00
N TRP A 93 3.44 4.12 6.32
CA TRP A 93 2.95 2.91 6.95
C TRP A 93 4.07 1.98 7.38
N LEU A 94 5.13 1.85 6.60
CA LEU A 94 6.29 1.02 6.97
C LEU A 94 6.99 1.51 8.23
N LEU A 95 6.97 2.82 8.52
CA LEU A 95 7.47 3.38 9.78
C LEU A 95 6.67 2.91 11.02
N THR A 96 5.46 2.42 10.85
CA THR A 96 4.69 1.78 11.94
C THR A 96 5.08 0.31 12.14
N LYS A 97 5.96 -0.24 11.30
CA LYS A 97 6.43 -1.63 11.31
C LYS A 97 5.27 -2.64 11.26
N PRO A 98 4.40 -2.57 10.25
CA PRO A 98 3.25 -3.46 10.16
C PRO A 98 3.68 -4.90 9.85
N ASP A 99 2.86 -5.86 10.29
CA ASP A 99 2.96 -7.26 9.89
C ASP A 99 2.01 -7.56 8.72
N VAL A 100 0.91 -6.79 8.61
CA VAL A 100 -0.14 -6.94 7.61
C VAL A 100 -0.38 -5.63 6.88
N LEU A 101 -0.29 -5.64 5.56
CA LEU A 101 -0.61 -4.50 4.70
C LEU A 101 -1.90 -4.79 3.92
N LEU A 102 -2.86 -3.89 4.04
CA LEU A 102 -4.08 -3.87 3.24
C LEU A 102 -3.93 -2.76 2.20
N LEU A 103 -3.89 -3.12 0.93
CA LEU A 103 -3.63 -2.21 -0.19
C LEU A 103 -4.87 -2.17 -1.09
N ASP A 104 -5.60 -1.07 -1.04
CA ASP A 104 -6.80 -0.85 -1.83
C ASP A 104 -6.45 0.00 -3.05
N GLU A 105 -6.53 -0.60 -4.25
CA GLU A 105 -6.18 0.01 -5.54
C GLU A 105 -4.81 0.75 -5.50
N PRO A 106 -3.70 0.08 -5.10
CA PRO A 106 -2.44 0.75 -4.80
C PRO A 106 -1.80 1.46 -5.99
N THR A 107 -2.21 1.13 -7.20
CA THR A 107 -1.65 1.64 -8.46
C THR A 107 -2.62 2.49 -9.27
N ARG A 108 -3.82 2.75 -8.73
CA ARG A 108 -4.84 3.53 -9.44
C ARG A 108 -4.39 4.97 -9.71
N GLY A 109 -4.52 5.38 -10.98
CA GLY A 109 -4.15 6.73 -11.41
C GLY A 109 -2.65 7.02 -11.36
N ILE A 110 -1.83 5.99 -11.53
CA ILE A 110 -0.37 6.05 -11.58
C ILE A 110 0.10 5.65 -12.98
N ASP A 111 1.17 6.28 -13.47
CA ASP A 111 1.77 5.93 -14.74
C ASP A 111 2.42 4.53 -14.71
N VAL A 112 2.54 3.90 -15.88
CA VAL A 112 3.00 2.50 -16.02
C VAL A 112 4.37 2.26 -15.39
N GLY A 113 5.31 3.19 -15.55
CA GLY A 113 6.65 3.03 -14.98
C GLY A 113 6.63 3.05 -13.45
N ALA A 114 5.83 3.95 -12.85
CA ALA A 114 5.69 4.03 -11.41
C ALA A 114 4.87 2.87 -10.83
N LYS A 115 3.93 2.28 -11.59
CA LYS A 115 3.23 1.05 -11.18
C LYS A 115 4.23 -0.09 -10.94
N TYR A 116 5.14 -0.30 -11.88
CA TYR A 116 6.16 -1.34 -11.78
C TYR A 116 7.00 -1.21 -10.52
N GLU A 117 7.44 0.02 -10.20
CA GLU A 117 8.20 0.29 -8.96
C GLU A 117 7.39 -0.04 -7.68
N ILE A 118 6.06 0.13 -7.71
CA ILE A 118 5.17 -0.24 -6.60
C ILE A 118 5.01 -1.76 -6.49
N TYR A 119 4.91 -2.47 -7.62
CA TYR A 119 4.85 -3.94 -7.60
C TYR A 119 6.13 -4.54 -7.01
N GLU A 120 7.30 -4.03 -7.40
CA GLU A 120 8.57 -4.47 -6.83
C GLU A 120 8.62 -4.25 -5.31
N LEU A 121 8.15 -3.11 -4.82
CA LEU A 121 8.03 -2.84 -3.37
C LEU A 121 7.10 -3.84 -2.68
N ILE A 122 5.93 -4.13 -3.25
CA ILE A 122 4.96 -5.09 -2.70
C ILE A 122 5.59 -6.48 -2.63
N LEU A 123 6.23 -6.94 -3.71
CA LEU A 123 6.90 -8.24 -3.75
C LEU A 123 8.07 -8.33 -2.75
N GLN A 124 8.83 -7.24 -2.60
CA GLN A 124 9.91 -7.17 -1.61
C GLN A 124 9.36 -7.33 -0.19
N LEU A 125 8.29 -6.59 0.15
CA LEU A 125 7.66 -6.68 1.48
C LEU A 125 7.14 -8.09 1.78
N ALA A 126 6.53 -8.76 0.79
CA ALA A 126 6.10 -10.14 0.92
C ALA A 126 7.28 -11.10 1.16
N ARG A 127 8.41 -10.93 0.43
CA ARG A 127 9.64 -11.70 0.65
C ARG A 127 10.26 -11.45 2.03
N GLU A 128 10.09 -10.26 2.60
CA GLU A 128 10.49 -9.91 3.97
C GLU A 128 9.55 -10.50 5.03
N GLY A 129 8.56 -11.30 4.64
CA GLY A 129 7.62 -11.99 5.53
C GLY A 129 6.39 -11.17 5.94
N LYS A 130 6.11 -10.06 5.27
CA LYS A 130 4.86 -9.31 5.49
C LYS A 130 3.69 -10.02 4.80
N ALA A 131 2.54 -10.07 5.47
CA ALA A 131 1.30 -10.46 4.83
C ALA A 131 0.75 -9.27 4.04
N VAL A 132 0.53 -9.44 2.73
CA VAL A 132 -0.01 -8.39 1.87
C VAL A 132 -1.34 -8.87 1.28
N MET A 133 -2.38 -8.08 1.50
CA MET A 133 -3.68 -8.23 0.84
C MET A 133 -3.88 -7.02 -0.07
N MET A 134 -4.02 -7.27 -1.37
CA MET A 134 -4.25 -6.24 -2.38
C MET A 134 -5.64 -6.40 -2.99
N VAL A 135 -6.37 -5.31 -3.09
CA VAL A 135 -7.58 -5.20 -3.90
C VAL A 135 -7.20 -4.44 -5.17
N SER A 136 -7.56 -4.96 -6.33
CA SER A 136 -7.35 -4.30 -7.61
C SER A 136 -8.46 -4.66 -8.58
N SER A 137 -8.89 -3.68 -9.37
CA SER A 137 -9.78 -3.85 -10.52
C SER A 137 -9.02 -4.27 -11.79
N GLU A 138 -7.69 -4.20 -11.78
CA GLU A 138 -6.83 -4.57 -12.90
C GLU A 138 -6.36 -6.03 -12.77
N MET A 139 -7.06 -6.94 -13.42
CA MET A 139 -6.76 -8.38 -13.37
C MET A 139 -5.29 -8.74 -13.70
N PRO A 140 -4.63 -8.11 -14.71
CA PRO A 140 -3.23 -8.40 -14.99
C PRO A 140 -2.29 -8.12 -13.81
N GLU A 141 -2.60 -7.15 -12.95
CA GLU A 141 -1.82 -6.87 -11.74
C GLU A 141 -1.89 -8.05 -10.78
N LEU A 142 -3.11 -8.55 -10.50
CA LEU A 142 -3.32 -9.67 -9.59
C LEU A 142 -2.63 -10.94 -10.11
N ILE A 143 -2.82 -11.26 -11.39
CA ILE A 143 -2.16 -12.39 -12.03
C ILE A 143 -0.63 -12.25 -11.97
N GLY A 144 -0.10 -11.01 -12.13
CA GLY A 144 1.32 -10.76 -12.14
C GLY A 144 2.02 -10.99 -10.79
N ILE A 145 1.40 -10.56 -9.68
CA ILE A 145 2.10 -10.44 -8.39
C ILE A 145 1.52 -11.26 -7.23
N CYS A 146 0.26 -11.75 -7.31
CA CYS A 146 -0.36 -12.46 -6.19
C CYS A 146 -0.03 -13.96 -6.18
N ASP A 147 0.11 -14.56 -5.00
CA ASP A 147 0.19 -16.02 -4.82
C ASP A 147 -1.20 -16.67 -4.85
N ARG A 148 -2.20 -15.93 -4.36
CA ARG A 148 -3.61 -16.37 -4.37
C ARG A 148 -4.51 -15.20 -4.77
N ILE A 149 -5.58 -15.49 -5.50
CA ILE A 149 -6.60 -14.52 -5.89
C ILE A 149 -7.93 -14.98 -5.29
N LEU A 150 -8.49 -14.15 -4.40
CA LEU A 150 -9.85 -14.31 -3.90
C LEU A 150 -10.78 -13.52 -4.82
N VAL A 151 -11.72 -14.21 -5.47
CA VAL A 151 -12.67 -13.60 -6.40
C VAL A 151 -13.98 -13.34 -5.68
N MET A 152 -14.42 -12.07 -5.73
CA MET A 152 -15.73 -11.65 -5.21
C MET A 152 -16.72 -11.46 -6.35
N SER A 153 -17.98 -11.83 -6.12
CA SER A 153 -19.10 -11.60 -7.04
C SER A 153 -20.32 -11.17 -6.24
N ASN A 154 -20.80 -9.96 -6.50
CA ASN A 154 -22.00 -9.39 -5.86
C ASN A 154 -22.04 -9.57 -4.33
N GLY A 155 -20.93 -9.28 -3.63
CA GLY A 155 -20.81 -9.40 -2.18
C GLY A 155 -20.55 -10.80 -1.64
N HIS A 156 -20.48 -11.82 -2.51
CA HIS A 156 -20.18 -13.21 -2.17
C HIS A 156 -18.75 -13.59 -2.57
N MET A 157 -18.11 -14.46 -1.78
CA MET A 157 -16.86 -15.07 -2.16
C MET A 157 -17.13 -16.19 -3.18
N ALA A 158 -16.80 -15.95 -4.44
CA ALA A 158 -17.04 -16.90 -5.54
C ALA A 158 -15.99 -18.01 -5.63
N GLY A 159 -14.74 -17.72 -5.21
CA GLY A 159 -13.69 -18.72 -5.18
C GLY A 159 -12.34 -18.15 -4.76
N ILE A 160 -11.40 -19.06 -4.51
CA ILE A 160 -9.99 -18.75 -4.28
C ILE A 160 -9.17 -19.53 -5.30
N LEU A 161 -8.32 -18.83 -6.03
CA LEU A 161 -7.42 -19.39 -7.04
C LEU A 161 -5.98 -19.35 -6.51
N GLU A 162 -5.17 -20.36 -6.85
CA GLU A 162 -3.78 -20.50 -6.42
C GLU A 162 -2.83 -20.40 -7.62
N ARG A 163 -1.73 -19.66 -7.47
CA ARG A 163 -0.68 -19.56 -8.49
C ARG A 163 -0.07 -20.93 -8.78
N GLY A 164 0.19 -21.19 -10.07
CA GLY A 164 0.77 -22.47 -10.53
C GLY A 164 -0.22 -23.63 -10.62
N LYS A 165 -1.46 -23.45 -10.15
CA LYS A 165 -2.54 -24.42 -10.25
C LYS A 165 -3.71 -23.89 -11.09
N ASP A 166 -4.16 -22.67 -10.78
CA ASP A 166 -5.34 -22.04 -11.38
C ASP A 166 -4.98 -20.83 -12.24
N PHE A 167 -3.81 -20.22 -12.02
CA PHE A 167 -3.29 -19.06 -12.76
C PHE A 167 -1.75 -18.95 -12.66
N GLY A 168 -1.16 -17.97 -13.32
CA GLY A 168 0.29 -17.74 -13.37
C GLY A 168 0.94 -18.38 -14.60
N GLY A 169 0.37 -18.16 -15.78
CA GLY A 169 0.78 -18.74 -17.05
C GLY A 169 -0.03 -19.98 -17.43
N ILE A 170 -1.20 -20.17 -16.81
CA ILE A 170 -2.15 -21.22 -17.15
C ILE A 170 -3.07 -20.73 -18.27
N GLU A 171 -3.34 -21.59 -19.25
CA GLU A 171 -4.26 -21.27 -20.33
C GLU A 171 -5.66 -20.93 -19.77
N ASN A 172 -6.28 -19.87 -20.33
CA ASN A 172 -7.62 -19.38 -19.93
C ASN A 172 -7.74 -18.90 -18.46
N GLU A 173 -6.64 -18.53 -17.81
CA GLU A 173 -6.64 -18.03 -16.41
C GLU A 173 -7.57 -16.82 -16.23
N GLN A 174 -7.56 -15.86 -17.18
CA GLN A 174 -8.43 -14.67 -17.15
C GLN A 174 -9.91 -15.06 -17.29
N GLU A 175 -10.25 -16.00 -18.17
CA GLU A 175 -11.61 -16.51 -18.35
C GLU A 175 -12.11 -17.18 -17.06
N THR A 176 -11.26 -17.94 -16.40
CA THR A 176 -11.57 -18.59 -15.12
C THR A 176 -11.90 -17.57 -14.04
N ILE A 177 -11.11 -16.49 -13.91
CA ILE A 177 -11.36 -15.42 -12.98
C ILE A 177 -12.68 -14.71 -13.30
N MET A 178 -12.90 -14.36 -14.59
CA MET A 178 -14.12 -13.68 -15.04
C MET A 178 -15.38 -14.50 -14.81
N ARG A 179 -15.32 -15.80 -15.05
CA ARG A 179 -16.46 -16.72 -14.79
C ARG A 179 -16.84 -16.73 -13.32
N LEU A 180 -15.86 -16.75 -12.40
CA LEU A 180 -16.15 -16.64 -10.97
C LEU A 180 -16.70 -15.26 -10.61
N ALA A 181 -16.16 -14.18 -11.18
CA ALA A 181 -16.63 -12.82 -10.91
C ALA A 181 -18.09 -12.60 -11.37
N ALA A 182 -18.57 -13.34 -12.37
CA ALA A 182 -19.93 -13.28 -12.89
C ALA A 182 -20.90 -14.29 -12.24
N GLN A 183 -20.44 -15.08 -11.27
CA GLN A 183 -21.21 -16.23 -10.75
C GLN A 183 -22.51 -15.84 -10.03
N TYR A 184 -22.56 -14.66 -9.42
CA TYR A 184 -23.70 -14.17 -8.61
C TYR A 184 -24.28 -12.86 -9.16
N VAL A 185 -24.09 -12.59 -10.45
CA VAL A 185 -24.65 -11.42 -11.15
C VAL A 185 -26.04 -11.76 -11.71
#